data_5ddcd64800c2c810cbbccdbddbb61afb
#
_entry.id   5ddcd64800c2c810cbbccdbddbb61afb
#
_cell.length_a   1.000
_cell.length_b   1.000
_cell.length_c   1.000
_cell.angle_alpha   90.00
_cell.angle_beta   90.00
_cell.angle_gamma   90.00
#
_symmetry.space_group_name_H-M   'P 1'
#
loop_
_entity.id
_entity.type
_entity.pdbx_description
1 polymer ?
#
loop_
_entity_poly.entity_id
_entity_poly.type
_entity_poly.pdbx_seq_one_letter_code
_entity_poly.pdbx_strand_id
1 'polypeptide(L)'
;PTAQPEGILRAQCPLDWFVDDLRTELYSQRMERGIMADQETGCGKVFQDVAGAAKGFWYSVTPIEGKWLNHLALVDDNVRSDHQAISVAALVADPGYCIFQKRSTGTVNRDFAQVTAGSGIYCYDTFTADSNGPEGAIDRFLIEVVDDDTLRIEHQGGTCGASQSFSSPYEYSRFEN
;
A
#
# COMPACT_ATOMS: atom_id res chain seq x y z
N PRO A 1 -13.39 11.37 12.57
CA PRO A 1 -12.16 12.16 12.66
C PRO A 1 -11.09 11.39 11.92
N THR A 2 -10.58 11.96 10.84
CA THR A 2 -9.51 11.35 10.06
C THR A 2 -8.28 11.18 10.95
N ALA A 3 -7.75 9.97 11.05
CA ALA A 3 -6.55 9.66 11.83
C ALA A 3 -5.29 10.41 11.36
N GLN A 4 -5.35 11.06 10.22
CA GLN A 4 -4.26 11.86 9.69
C GLN A 4 -4.40 13.32 10.13
N PRO A 5 -3.33 13.94 10.68
CA PRO A 5 -3.33 15.36 10.99
C PRO A 5 -3.71 16.19 9.76
N GLU A 6 -4.61 17.18 9.94
CA GLU A 6 -5.03 18.07 8.83
C GLU A 6 -3.85 18.66 8.03
N GLY A 7 -2.70 18.86 8.67
CA GLY A 7 -1.49 19.36 8.04
C GLY A 7 -0.92 18.42 6.98
N ILE A 8 -1.05 17.10 7.16
CA ILE A 8 -0.62 16.10 6.17
C ILE A 8 -1.56 16.13 4.96
N LEU A 9 -2.86 16.33 5.19
CA LEU A 9 -3.88 16.40 4.16
C LEU A 9 -3.71 17.61 3.22
N ARG A 10 -2.97 18.62 3.67
CA ARG A 10 -2.67 19.85 2.91
C ARG A 10 -1.21 19.97 2.53
N ALA A 11 -0.43 18.90 2.77
CA ALA A 11 0.99 18.91 2.42
C ALA A 11 1.14 19.08 0.90
N GLN A 12 1.88 20.10 0.51
CA GLN A 12 2.27 20.35 -0.86
C GLN A 12 3.75 20.01 -1.02
N CYS A 13 4.13 19.58 -2.21
CA CYS A 13 5.50 19.34 -2.52
C CYS A 13 6.31 20.66 -2.47
N PRO A 14 7.32 20.81 -1.62
CA PRO A 14 8.13 22.01 -1.59
C PRO A 14 8.82 22.30 -2.94
N LEU A 15 9.08 21.26 -3.73
CA LEU A 15 9.74 21.39 -5.03
C LEU A 15 8.84 22.06 -6.08
N ASP A 16 7.52 22.02 -5.90
CA ASP A 16 6.57 22.68 -6.82
C ASP A 16 6.63 24.21 -6.80
N TRP A 17 7.29 24.78 -5.76
CA TRP A 17 7.49 26.23 -5.63
C TRP A 17 8.69 26.77 -6.40
N PHE A 18 9.51 25.90 -6.97
CA PHE A 18 10.65 26.32 -7.79
C PHE A 18 10.25 26.49 -9.26
N VAL A 19 11.01 27.34 -9.99
CA VAL A 19 10.86 27.48 -11.44
C VAL A 19 11.15 26.16 -12.15
N ASP A 20 10.55 25.94 -13.31
CA ASP A 20 10.50 24.65 -13.98
C ASP A 20 11.87 23.96 -14.15
N ASP A 21 12.88 24.70 -14.61
CA ASP A 21 14.21 24.16 -14.83
C ASP A 21 14.85 23.66 -13.51
N LEU A 22 14.81 24.49 -12.48
CA LEU A 22 15.36 24.13 -11.17
C LEU A 22 14.55 23.01 -10.51
N ARG A 23 13.23 23.03 -10.66
CA ARG A 23 12.36 21.96 -10.16
C ARG A 23 12.73 20.61 -10.80
N THR A 24 12.92 20.58 -12.11
CA THR A 24 13.31 19.38 -12.85
C THR A 24 14.66 18.86 -12.36
N GLU A 25 15.63 19.73 -12.16
CA GLU A 25 16.94 19.36 -11.61
C GLU A 25 16.80 18.77 -10.19
N LEU A 26 16.05 19.41 -9.31
CA LEU A 26 15.84 18.93 -7.93
C LEU A 26 15.11 17.59 -7.90
N TYR A 27 14.10 17.39 -8.75
CA TYR A 27 13.45 16.09 -8.87
C TYR A 27 14.40 14.99 -9.36
N SER A 28 15.32 15.31 -10.26
CA SER A 28 16.29 14.34 -10.77
C SER A 28 17.31 13.88 -9.71
N GLN A 29 17.47 14.64 -8.63
CA GLN A 29 18.39 14.33 -7.53
C GLN A 29 17.70 13.68 -6.32
N ARG A 30 16.38 13.47 -6.38
CA ARG A 30 15.64 12.92 -5.25
C ARG A 30 16.01 11.46 -5.01
N MET A 31 16.47 11.18 -3.82
CA MET A 31 16.77 9.83 -3.35
C MET A 31 15.96 9.49 -2.11
N GLU A 32 15.46 8.29 -2.05
CA GLU A 32 14.81 7.72 -0.87
C GLU A 32 15.21 6.26 -0.72
N ARG A 33 15.44 5.80 0.49
CA ARG A 33 15.91 4.43 0.78
C ARG A 33 17.17 4.03 -0.02
N GLY A 34 18.04 5.01 -0.35
CA GLY A 34 19.24 4.77 -1.17
C GLY A 34 18.97 4.55 -2.66
N ILE A 35 17.75 4.76 -3.13
CA ILE A 35 17.32 4.58 -4.51
C ILE A 35 16.96 5.94 -5.11
N MET A 36 17.39 6.19 -6.34
CA MET A 36 16.93 7.34 -7.10
C MET A 36 15.44 7.21 -7.39
N ALA A 37 14.66 8.22 -7.00
CA ALA A 37 13.24 8.20 -7.24
C ALA A 37 12.89 8.54 -8.68
N ASP A 38 11.88 7.86 -9.23
CA ASP A 38 11.35 8.18 -10.55
C ASP A 38 10.80 9.61 -10.58
N GLN A 39 11.05 10.33 -11.66
CA GLN A 39 10.53 11.70 -11.83
C GLN A 39 9.00 11.73 -11.83
N GLU A 40 8.36 10.67 -12.34
CA GLU A 40 6.90 10.53 -12.39
C GLU A 40 6.24 10.49 -11.01
N THR A 41 6.97 10.07 -9.97
CA THR A 41 6.42 10.05 -8.61
C THR A 41 6.36 11.44 -7.96
N GLY A 42 7.06 12.44 -8.53
CA GLY A 42 7.15 13.78 -7.96
C GLY A 42 7.63 13.75 -6.51
N CYS A 43 6.95 14.43 -5.59
CA CYS A 43 7.18 14.31 -4.15
C CYS A 43 6.46 13.11 -3.50
N GLY A 44 5.89 12.23 -4.30
CA GLY A 44 4.97 11.20 -3.83
C GLY A 44 3.54 11.74 -3.64
N LYS A 45 2.63 10.84 -3.34
CA LYS A 45 1.21 11.16 -3.11
C LYS A 45 0.85 10.79 -1.68
N VAL A 46 0.29 11.75 -0.94
CA VAL A 46 -0.23 11.51 0.41
C VAL A 46 -1.57 10.80 0.33
N PHE A 47 -2.49 11.31 -0.50
CA PHE A 47 -3.79 10.69 -0.73
C PHE A 47 -3.74 9.79 -1.94
N GLN A 48 -4.08 8.53 -1.71
CA GLN A 48 -4.09 7.53 -2.76
C GLN A 48 -5.37 6.69 -2.77
N ASP A 49 -6.39 7.13 -2.04
CA ASP A 49 -7.66 6.40 -1.99
C ASP A 49 -8.36 6.42 -3.34
N VAL A 50 -8.81 5.25 -3.77
CA VAL A 50 -9.64 5.05 -4.95
C VAL A 50 -10.94 4.40 -4.49
N ALA A 51 -12.05 5.09 -4.66
CA ALA A 51 -13.36 4.61 -4.26
C ALA A 51 -13.70 3.28 -4.96
N GLY A 52 -14.22 2.31 -4.19
CA GLY A 52 -14.60 0.98 -4.70
C GLY A 52 -13.43 0.06 -5.06
N ALA A 53 -12.17 0.45 -4.78
CA ALA A 53 -11.00 -0.36 -5.08
C ALA A 53 -10.15 -0.62 -3.81
N ALA A 54 -9.22 -1.58 -3.88
CA ALA A 54 -8.35 -1.88 -2.75
C ALA A 54 -7.40 -0.72 -2.40
N LYS A 55 -7.06 0.13 -3.37
CA LYS A 55 -6.09 1.20 -3.19
C LYS A 55 -6.54 2.24 -2.17
N GLY A 56 -5.69 2.51 -1.17
CA GLY A 56 -5.89 3.56 -0.17
C GLY A 56 -5.65 3.09 1.26
N PHE A 57 -6.24 3.83 2.20
CA PHE A 57 -6.11 3.60 3.63
C PHE A 57 -7.32 2.85 4.18
N TRP A 58 -7.03 1.92 5.09
CA TRP A 58 -8.01 1.02 5.68
C TRP A 58 -7.81 0.93 7.20
N TYR A 59 -8.89 0.77 7.94
CA TYR A 59 -8.91 0.69 9.40
C TYR A 59 -9.47 -0.66 9.84
N SER A 60 -8.79 -1.33 10.76
CA SER A 60 -9.28 -2.58 11.31
C SER A 60 -10.64 -2.42 11.96
N VAL A 61 -11.57 -3.31 11.64
CA VAL A 61 -12.86 -3.40 12.32
C VAL A 61 -12.73 -4.00 13.73
N THR A 62 -11.61 -4.68 14.00
CA THR A 62 -11.29 -5.20 15.33
C THR A 62 -10.52 -4.13 16.11
N PRO A 63 -11.07 -3.59 17.20
CA PRO A 63 -10.36 -2.61 18.01
C PRO A 63 -9.08 -3.19 18.60
N ILE A 64 -7.95 -2.49 18.41
CA ILE A 64 -6.70 -2.78 19.11
C ILE A 64 -6.27 -1.51 19.84
N GLU A 65 -5.82 -1.66 21.09
CA GLU A 65 -5.24 -0.52 21.81
C GLU A 65 -3.93 -0.08 21.16
N GLY A 66 -3.87 1.14 20.69
CA GLY A 66 -2.69 1.75 20.09
C GLY A 66 -3.00 2.40 18.75
N LYS A 67 -2.73 3.70 18.68
CA LYS A 67 -3.12 4.58 17.56
C LYS A 67 -2.63 4.15 16.17
N TRP A 68 -1.55 3.37 16.11
CA TRP A 68 -0.90 2.96 14.87
C TRP A 68 -1.06 1.46 14.55
N LEU A 69 -1.75 0.71 15.41
CA LEU A 69 -1.86 -0.75 15.28
C LEU A 69 -3.02 -1.20 14.38
N ASN A 70 -3.94 -0.29 14.07
CA ASN A 70 -5.19 -0.60 13.36
C ASN A 70 -5.16 -0.25 11.87
N HIS A 71 -4.04 0.24 11.35
CA HIS A 71 -4.00 0.78 10.00
C HIS A 71 -3.42 -0.20 8.99
N LEU A 72 -3.97 -0.16 7.79
CA LEU A 72 -3.44 -0.81 6.60
C LEU A 72 -3.39 0.24 5.49
N ALA A 73 -2.28 0.33 4.77
CA ALA A 73 -2.20 1.15 3.58
C ALA A 73 -1.83 0.28 2.37
N LEU A 74 -2.63 0.39 1.31
CA LEU A 74 -2.41 -0.22 0.00
C LEU A 74 -2.20 0.90 -0.99
N VAL A 75 -0.94 1.23 -1.29
CA VAL A 75 -0.56 2.49 -1.95
C VAL A 75 0.48 2.28 -3.04
N ASP A 76 0.63 3.27 -3.94
CA ASP A 76 1.79 3.30 -4.84
C ASP A 76 3.06 3.54 -4.04
N ASP A 77 4.18 2.99 -4.51
CA ASP A 77 5.50 3.37 -4.00
C ASP A 77 5.82 4.80 -4.46
N ASN A 78 6.24 5.64 -3.51
CA ASN A 78 6.61 7.03 -3.79
C ASN A 78 8.01 7.20 -4.40
N VAL A 79 8.72 6.10 -4.64
CA VAL A 79 10.08 6.09 -5.20
C VAL A 79 10.07 5.55 -6.63
N ARG A 80 9.30 4.49 -6.88
CA ARG A 80 9.21 3.81 -8.18
C ARG A 80 7.77 3.80 -8.68
N SER A 81 7.53 4.42 -9.81
CA SER A 81 6.18 4.60 -10.38
C SER A 81 5.49 3.28 -10.76
N ASP A 82 6.27 2.24 -11.05
CA ASP A 82 5.79 0.90 -11.40
C ASP A 82 5.67 -0.05 -10.19
N HIS A 83 5.88 0.44 -8.97
CA HIS A 83 5.77 -0.33 -7.73
C HIS A 83 4.60 0.13 -6.85
N GLN A 84 4.21 -0.78 -5.96
CA GLN A 84 3.21 -0.56 -4.92
C GLN A 84 3.72 -1.08 -3.59
N ALA A 85 3.11 -0.61 -2.52
CA ALA A 85 3.44 -1.01 -1.16
C ALA A 85 2.20 -1.46 -0.39
N ILE A 86 2.34 -2.55 0.36
CA ILE A 86 1.46 -2.94 1.46
C ILE A 86 2.16 -2.49 2.74
N SER A 87 1.57 -1.53 3.45
CA SER A 87 2.04 -1.13 4.78
C SER A 87 1.08 -1.68 5.82
N VAL A 88 1.57 -2.59 6.66
CA VAL A 88 0.79 -3.28 7.67
C VAL A 88 1.17 -2.83 9.07
N ALA A 89 0.17 -2.82 9.95
CA ALA A 89 0.35 -2.73 11.38
C ALA A 89 0.28 -4.12 12.03
N ALA A 90 0.58 -4.20 13.32
CA ALA A 90 0.79 -5.42 14.08
C ALA A 90 -0.34 -6.47 14.08
N LEU A 91 -1.54 -6.12 13.57
CA LEU A 91 -2.66 -7.05 13.53
C LEU A 91 -2.46 -8.15 12.48
N VAL A 92 -2.01 -7.79 11.29
CA VAL A 92 -1.92 -8.71 10.15
C VAL A 92 -0.58 -9.43 10.13
N ALA A 93 0.50 -8.72 10.44
CA ALA A 93 1.87 -9.21 10.43
C ALA A 93 2.75 -8.32 11.29
N ASP A 94 4.04 -8.62 11.41
CA ASP A 94 5.00 -7.69 12.00
C ASP A 94 4.92 -6.33 11.28
N PRO A 95 4.87 -5.22 12.05
CA PRO A 95 4.70 -3.90 11.46
C PRO A 95 5.81 -3.57 10.46
N GLY A 96 5.40 -3.11 9.28
CA GLY A 96 6.35 -2.77 8.23
C GLY A 96 5.69 -2.50 6.89
N TYR A 97 6.49 -2.44 5.85
CA TYR A 97 6.01 -2.29 4.49
C TYR A 97 6.67 -3.30 3.54
N CYS A 98 5.88 -3.84 2.63
CA CYS A 98 6.30 -4.77 1.60
C CYS A 98 6.08 -4.12 0.23
N ILE A 99 7.15 -3.94 -0.54
CA ILE A 99 7.14 -3.27 -1.83
C ILE A 99 7.29 -4.31 -2.94
N PHE A 100 6.50 -4.19 -3.99
CA PHE A 100 6.51 -5.10 -5.13
C PHE A 100 6.18 -4.38 -6.43
N GLN A 101 6.62 -4.95 -7.55
CA GLN A 101 6.25 -4.45 -8.86
C GLN A 101 4.79 -4.77 -9.17
N LYS A 102 3.99 -3.74 -9.51
CA LYS A 102 2.57 -3.90 -9.86
C LYS A 102 2.38 -4.49 -11.26
N ARG A 103 1.30 -5.24 -11.44
CA ARG A 103 0.90 -5.82 -12.72
C ARG A 103 -0.48 -5.32 -13.14
N SER A 104 -0.67 -5.12 -14.42
CA SER A 104 -1.94 -4.69 -15.01
C SER A 104 -2.90 -5.85 -15.30
N THR A 105 -2.45 -7.11 -15.19
CA THR A 105 -3.24 -8.31 -15.50
C THR A 105 -3.01 -9.42 -14.49
N GLY A 106 -3.93 -10.37 -14.41
CA GLY A 106 -3.84 -11.53 -13.51
C GLY A 106 -4.25 -11.19 -12.07
N THR A 107 -4.07 -12.18 -11.19
CA THR A 107 -4.43 -12.10 -9.75
C THR A 107 -3.21 -11.99 -8.84
N VAL A 108 -1.99 -11.97 -9.40
CA VAL A 108 -0.74 -11.82 -8.64
C VAL A 108 -0.19 -10.43 -8.84
N ASN A 109 0.10 -9.73 -7.74
CA ASN A 109 0.66 -8.37 -7.72
C ASN A 109 -0.16 -7.36 -8.57
N ARG A 110 -1.48 -7.55 -8.61
CA ARG A 110 -2.39 -6.68 -9.34
C ARG A 110 -2.33 -5.26 -8.80
N ASP A 111 -2.41 -4.27 -9.69
CA ASP A 111 -2.58 -2.86 -9.30
C ASP A 111 -3.80 -2.70 -8.38
N PHE A 112 -3.59 -2.17 -7.18
CA PHE A 112 -4.66 -2.01 -6.18
C PHE A 112 -5.84 -1.18 -6.67
N ALA A 113 -5.61 -0.23 -7.59
CA ALA A 113 -6.68 0.55 -8.20
C ALA A 113 -7.60 -0.28 -9.11
N GLN A 114 -7.19 -1.50 -9.46
CA GLN A 114 -7.93 -2.42 -10.33
C GLN A 114 -8.52 -3.61 -9.57
N VAL A 115 -8.34 -3.69 -8.27
CA VAL A 115 -8.91 -4.70 -7.39
C VAL A 115 -10.18 -4.13 -6.78
N THR A 116 -11.33 -4.60 -7.24
CA THR A 116 -12.65 -4.07 -6.88
C THR A 116 -13.55 -5.12 -6.27
N ALA A 117 -14.66 -4.72 -5.69
CA ALA A 117 -15.63 -5.61 -5.07
C ALA A 117 -16.07 -6.73 -6.04
N GLY A 118 -16.13 -7.96 -5.52
CA GLY A 118 -16.55 -9.14 -6.26
C GLY A 118 -15.54 -9.63 -7.31
N SER A 119 -14.35 -9.04 -7.42
CA SER A 119 -13.31 -9.50 -8.35
C SER A 119 -12.51 -10.71 -7.85
N GLY A 120 -12.79 -11.17 -6.61
CA GLY A 120 -12.17 -12.34 -5.98
C GLY A 120 -10.89 -12.03 -5.20
N ILE A 121 -10.15 -13.09 -4.86
CA ILE A 121 -8.93 -12.99 -4.05
C ILE A 121 -7.72 -12.72 -4.94
N TYR A 122 -6.93 -11.73 -4.55
CA TYR A 122 -5.64 -11.37 -5.15
C TYR A 122 -4.50 -11.72 -4.21
N CYS A 123 -3.37 -12.09 -4.78
CA CYS A 123 -2.18 -12.51 -4.03
C CYS A 123 -1.00 -11.59 -4.34
N TYR A 124 -0.25 -11.24 -3.30
CA TYR A 124 0.89 -10.33 -3.38
C TYR A 124 2.13 -10.99 -2.78
N ASP A 125 3.19 -11.09 -3.54
CA ASP A 125 4.47 -11.68 -3.15
C ASP A 125 5.63 -11.04 -3.92
N THR A 126 6.83 -11.63 -3.81
CA THR A 126 8.03 -11.17 -4.54
C THR A 126 8.42 -9.75 -4.14
N PHE A 127 8.53 -9.52 -2.83
CA PHE A 127 8.87 -8.22 -2.28
C PHE A 127 10.31 -7.83 -2.57
N THR A 128 10.54 -6.52 -2.73
CA THR A 128 11.86 -5.98 -3.02
C THR A 128 12.75 -5.99 -1.78
N ALA A 129 14.07 -5.95 -1.97
CA ALA A 129 15.05 -6.00 -0.89
C ALA A 129 15.02 -4.77 0.04
N ASP A 130 14.42 -3.67 -0.39
CA ASP A 130 14.21 -2.46 0.42
C ASP A 130 12.89 -2.47 1.20
N SER A 131 12.13 -3.57 1.14
CA SER A 131 11.01 -3.82 2.04
C SER A 131 11.52 -4.03 3.47
N ASN A 132 10.76 -3.56 4.47
CA ASN A 132 11.03 -3.80 5.89
C ASN A 132 9.84 -4.46 6.58
N GLY A 133 9.05 -5.23 5.83
CA GLY A 133 7.94 -6.04 6.32
C GLY A 133 8.43 -7.33 6.97
N PRO A 134 7.54 -8.31 7.15
CA PRO A 134 7.85 -9.56 7.80
C PRO A 134 9.14 -10.17 7.28
N GLU A 135 10.10 -10.38 8.18
CA GLU A 135 11.36 -11.02 7.85
C GLU A 135 11.13 -12.53 7.72
N GLY A 136 11.38 -13.05 6.53
CA GLY A 136 11.31 -14.47 6.33
C GLY A 136 11.11 -14.83 4.87
N ALA A 137 11.64 -15.91 4.46
CA ALA A 137 12.02 -16.21 3.09
C ALA A 137 10.89 -16.26 2.07
N ILE A 138 9.64 -16.46 2.42
CA ILE A 138 8.57 -16.60 1.43
C ILE A 138 7.23 -16.26 2.08
N ASP A 139 6.87 -15.00 2.03
CA ASP A 139 5.61 -14.48 2.55
C ASP A 139 4.74 -13.92 1.43
N ARG A 140 3.44 -14.04 1.62
CA ARG A 140 2.44 -13.51 0.72
C ARG A 140 1.30 -12.84 1.48
N PHE A 141 0.66 -11.87 0.86
CA PHE A 141 -0.61 -11.33 1.33
C PHE A 141 -1.72 -11.74 0.37
N LEU A 142 -2.83 -12.18 0.93
CA LEU A 142 -4.09 -12.37 0.21
C LEU A 142 -5.00 -11.18 0.51
N ILE A 143 -5.61 -10.60 -0.52
CA ILE A 143 -6.48 -9.42 -0.41
C ILE A 143 -7.74 -9.66 -1.23
N GLU A 144 -8.90 -9.29 -0.67
CA GLU A 144 -10.20 -9.27 -1.33
C GLU A 144 -10.95 -8.00 -0.95
N VAL A 145 -11.48 -7.29 -1.93
CA VAL A 145 -12.47 -6.23 -1.71
C VAL A 145 -13.84 -6.87 -1.69
N VAL A 146 -14.48 -6.86 -0.52
CA VAL A 146 -15.80 -7.48 -0.31
C VAL A 146 -16.90 -6.58 -0.87
N ASP A 147 -16.83 -5.30 -0.53
CA ASP A 147 -17.69 -4.22 -1.01
C ASP A 147 -16.90 -2.90 -1.04
N ASP A 148 -17.56 -1.77 -1.32
CA ASP A 148 -16.90 -0.47 -1.48
C ASP A 148 -16.15 -0.01 -0.22
N ASP A 149 -16.57 -0.48 0.96
CA ASP A 149 -16.08 -0.05 2.26
C ASP A 149 -15.41 -1.16 3.07
N THR A 150 -15.39 -2.40 2.56
CA THR A 150 -14.92 -3.58 3.29
C THR A 150 -13.84 -4.33 2.51
N LEU A 151 -12.73 -4.60 3.18
CA LEU A 151 -11.59 -5.36 2.65
C LEU A 151 -11.21 -6.49 3.61
N ARG A 152 -10.82 -7.63 3.07
CA ARG A 152 -10.19 -8.73 3.80
C ARG A 152 -8.72 -8.85 3.41
N ILE A 153 -7.88 -9.10 4.39
CA ILE A 153 -6.45 -9.34 4.20
C ILE A 153 -5.97 -10.45 5.12
N GLU A 154 -5.08 -11.28 4.61
CA GLU A 154 -4.39 -12.29 5.39
C GLU A 154 -2.94 -12.41 4.95
N HIS A 155 -2.02 -12.45 5.93
CA HIS A 155 -0.63 -12.80 5.73
C HIS A 155 -0.47 -14.30 5.85
N GLN A 156 0.18 -14.94 4.89
CA GLN A 156 0.43 -16.37 4.85
C GLN A 156 1.87 -16.66 4.39
N GLY A 157 2.46 -17.72 4.90
CA GLY A 157 3.72 -18.23 4.36
C GLY A 157 3.54 -18.82 2.95
N GLY A 158 4.60 -18.76 2.13
CA GLY A 158 4.63 -19.31 0.79
C GLY A 158 4.50 -18.24 -0.31
N THR A 159 4.46 -18.69 -1.56
CA THR A 159 4.33 -17.83 -2.74
C THR A 159 2.91 -17.88 -3.31
N CYS A 160 2.60 -16.91 -4.16
CA CYS A 160 1.34 -16.89 -4.91
C CYS A 160 1.28 -18.07 -5.89
N GLY A 161 0.44 -19.05 -5.57
CA GLY A 161 0.22 -20.26 -6.36
C GLY A 161 -1.10 -20.25 -7.14
N ALA A 162 -1.44 -21.38 -7.74
CA ALA A 162 -2.66 -21.54 -8.53
C ALA A 162 -3.95 -21.50 -7.69
N SER A 163 -3.87 -21.83 -6.40
CA SER A 163 -5.01 -21.80 -5.47
C SER A 163 -4.75 -20.80 -4.36
N GLN A 164 -5.68 -19.87 -4.19
CA GLN A 164 -5.64 -18.82 -3.18
C GLN A 164 -6.91 -18.89 -2.35
N SER A 165 -6.77 -19.10 -1.06
CA SER A 165 -7.89 -19.15 -0.12
C SER A 165 -7.48 -18.59 1.22
N PHE A 166 -8.39 -17.86 1.85
CA PHE A 166 -8.24 -17.43 3.22
C PHE A 166 -8.38 -18.61 4.19
N SER A 167 -7.64 -18.54 5.29
CA SER A 167 -7.77 -19.41 6.46
C SER A 167 -8.38 -18.65 7.63
N SER A 168 -7.89 -17.44 7.89
CA SER A 168 -8.34 -16.56 8.97
C SER A 168 -8.05 -15.09 8.62
N PRO A 169 -8.79 -14.49 7.67
CA PRO A 169 -8.52 -13.12 7.26
C PRO A 169 -8.94 -12.12 8.33
N TYR A 170 -8.23 -11.01 8.36
CA TYR A 170 -8.64 -9.81 9.08
C TYR A 170 -9.52 -8.95 8.18
N GLU A 171 -10.52 -8.31 8.80
CA GLU A 171 -11.43 -7.41 8.10
C GLU A 171 -11.09 -5.95 8.43
N TYR A 172 -11.13 -5.13 7.40
CA TYR A 172 -10.83 -3.70 7.43
C TYR A 172 -11.96 -2.90 6.79
N SER A 173 -12.14 -1.68 7.27
CA SER A 173 -13.11 -0.71 6.75
C SER A 173 -12.42 0.56 6.26
N ARG A 174 -13.06 1.28 5.32
CA ARG A 174 -12.65 2.63 4.91
C ARG A 174 -12.82 3.67 6.02
N PHE A 175 -13.64 3.38 7.01
CA PHE A 175 -14.00 4.31 8.08
C PHE A 175 -13.41 3.85 9.40
N GLU A 176 -12.84 4.80 10.14
CA GLU A 176 -12.43 4.58 11.52
C GLU A 176 -13.72 4.47 12.39
N ASN A 177 -13.84 3.36 13.14
CA ASN A 177 -14.95 3.11 14.06
C ASN A 177 -14.74 3.78 15.41
#